data_71fe62cddcd47869e8579780b49e1708
#
_entry.id   71fe62cddcd47869e8579780b49e1708
#
_cell.length_a   1.000
_cell.length_b   1.000
_cell.length_c   1.000
_cell.angle_alpha   90.00
_cell.angle_beta   90.00
_cell.angle_gamma   90.00
#
_symmetry.space_group_name_H-M   'P 1'
#
loop_
_entity.id
_entity.type
_entity.pdbx_description
1 polymer ?
#
loop_
_entity_poly.entity_id
_entity_poly.type
_entity_poly.pdbx_seq_one_letter_code
_entity_poly.pdbx_strand_id
1 'polypeptide(L)'
;MPEQVIELTAVRRDYPAEPPVRALDDVSLGVARGDYLAIVGPSGSGKSTLLNVLGLLDRPTSGSYRLDGIETTALRDGARTRLRGDRIGFVFQSFHLLAHRSVVENVMLAEIYGGHPRKGRRERALTALDRVGLSHRVNFLPDRLSGGERQRAAMARALMGGPSLLLCDEPTGNLDSRNTGAVLDLFDELREQGLTIVVITHEREVSTRAGRRVKITDGVLVEEA
;
A
#
# COMPACT_ATOMS: atom_id res chain seq x y z
N MET A 1 -7.17 23.53 5.79
CA MET A 1 -6.04 22.60 5.60
C MET A 1 -6.54 21.48 4.69
N PRO A 2 -5.72 20.91 3.82
CA PRO A 2 -6.14 19.75 3.03
C PRO A 2 -6.55 18.60 3.94
N GLU A 3 -7.51 17.81 3.51
CA GLU A 3 -7.99 16.64 4.24
C GLU A 3 -6.85 15.59 4.34
N GLN A 4 -6.51 15.18 5.56
CA GLN A 4 -5.44 14.21 5.80
C GLN A 4 -5.99 12.79 5.70
N VAL A 5 -5.33 11.93 4.93
CA VAL A 5 -5.60 10.48 4.90
C VAL A 5 -4.79 9.77 5.98
N ILE A 6 -3.55 10.18 6.21
CA ILE A 6 -2.68 9.66 7.27
C ILE A 6 -2.30 10.80 8.21
N GLU A 7 -2.47 10.57 9.51
CA GLU A 7 -1.94 11.43 10.57
C GLU A 7 -1.27 10.54 11.62
N LEU A 8 0.06 10.56 11.65
CA LEU A 8 0.86 9.98 12.73
C LEU A 8 1.33 11.09 13.66
N THR A 9 1.22 10.88 14.97
CA THR A 9 1.72 11.79 15.99
C THR A 9 2.54 11.04 17.01
N ALA A 10 3.86 11.32 17.07
CA ALA A 10 4.80 10.77 18.03
C ALA A 10 4.75 9.22 18.11
N VAL A 11 4.60 8.56 16.97
CA VAL A 11 4.46 7.09 16.89
C VAL A 11 5.78 6.41 17.19
N ARG A 12 5.75 5.46 18.14
CA ARG A 12 6.86 4.56 18.46
C ARG A 12 6.47 3.11 18.25
N ARG A 13 7.44 2.30 17.85
CA ARG A 13 7.30 0.85 17.79
C ARG A 13 8.54 0.17 18.35
N ASP A 14 8.38 -0.43 19.51
CA ASP A 14 9.39 -1.25 20.17
C ASP A 14 9.01 -2.73 20.04
N TYR A 15 9.96 -3.57 19.64
CA TYR A 15 9.80 -5.02 19.65
C TYR A 15 10.51 -5.61 20.86
N PRO A 16 9.87 -6.57 21.56
CA PRO A 16 10.50 -7.26 22.68
C PRO A 16 11.65 -8.13 22.15
N ALA A 17 12.87 -7.79 22.56
CA ALA A 17 14.10 -8.50 22.28
C ALA A 17 15.10 -8.18 23.41
N GLU A 18 16.24 -8.86 23.48
CA GLU A 18 17.32 -8.54 24.41
C GLU A 18 18.60 -8.17 23.63
N PRO A 19 18.96 -6.87 23.55
CA PRO A 19 18.21 -5.69 24.04
C PRO A 19 16.96 -5.39 23.18
N PRO A 20 15.97 -4.63 23.72
CA PRO A 20 14.78 -4.22 22.96
C PRO A 20 15.14 -3.47 21.67
N VAL A 21 14.44 -3.79 20.57
CA VAL A 21 14.67 -3.14 19.28
C VAL A 21 13.62 -2.05 19.08
N ARG A 22 14.06 -0.78 19.05
CA ARG A 22 13.21 0.36 18.68
C ARG A 22 13.23 0.49 17.17
N ALA A 23 12.14 0.09 16.53
CA ALA A 23 12.02 0.12 15.08
C ALA A 23 11.45 1.44 14.54
N LEU A 24 10.64 2.15 15.35
CA LEU A 24 10.18 3.51 15.08
C LEU A 24 10.35 4.36 16.35
N ASP A 25 10.88 5.56 16.20
CA ASP A 25 11.11 6.48 17.30
C ASP A 25 10.56 7.88 16.98
N ASP A 26 9.49 8.24 17.68
CA ASP A 26 8.84 9.56 17.63
C ASP A 26 8.43 10.01 16.20
N VAL A 27 7.91 9.07 15.40
CA VAL A 27 7.53 9.33 14.01
C VAL A 27 6.25 10.14 13.97
N SER A 28 6.34 11.34 13.37
CA SER A 28 5.19 12.18 13.04
C SER A 28 5.14 12.42 11.53
N LEU A 29 3.96 12.19 10.91
CA LEU A 29 3.78 12.28 9.47
C LEU A 29 2.34 12.60 9.13
N GLY A 30 2.12 13.65 8.34
CA GLY A 30 0.86 13.94 7.68
C GLY A 30 0.92 13.62 6.18
N VAL A 31 -0.09 12.92 5.65
CA VAL A 31 -0.24 12.67 4.20
C VAL A 31 -1.63 13.12 3.78
N ALA A 32 -1.69 14.12 2.92
CA ALA A 32 -2.94 14.67 2.43
C ALA A 32 -3.58 13.77 1.37
N ARG A 33 -4.89 13.91 1.19
CA ARG A 33 -5.60 13.22 0.12
C ARG A 33 -5.04 13.61 -1.26
N GLY A 34 -4.74 12.60 -2.07
CA GLY A 34 -4.14 12.78 -3.40
C GLY A 34 -2.62 13.00 -3.38
N ASP A 35 -1.97 12.95 -2.21
CA ASP A 35 -0.51 12.95 -2.14
C ASP A 35 0.08 11.67 -2.74
N TYR A 36 1.23 11.81 -3.38
CA TYR A 36 2.12 10.71 -3.72
C TYR A 36 3.41 10.89 -2.93
N LEU A 37 3.59 10.07 -1.90
CA LEU A 37 4.70 10.12 -0.96
C LEU A 37 5.64 8.93 -1.17
N ALA A 38 6.94 9.19 -1.31
CA ALA A 38 7.97 8.14 -1.26
C ALA A 38 8.66 8.12 0.12
N ILE A 39 8.79 6.94 0.70
CA ILE A 39 9.55 6.67 1.92
C ILE A 39 10.82 5.93 1.51
N VAL A 40 11.97 6.56 1.72
CA VAL A 40 13.27 6.02 1.37
C VAL A 40 14.12 5.79 2.62
N GLY A 41 15.15 4.96 2.51
CA GLY A 41 16.08 4.72 3.61
C GLY A 41 16.85 3.40 3.46
N PRO A 42 17.92 3.20 4.22
CA PRO A 42 18.72 1.98 4.16
C PRO A 42 17.94 0.74 4.64
N SER A 43 18.46 -0.45 4.36
CA SER A 43 17.90 -1.68 4.93
C SER A 43 17.96 -1.64 6.46
N GLY A 44 16.92 -2.14 7.12
CA GLY A 44 16.83 -2.13 8.58
C GLY A 44 16.43 -0.80 9.23
N SER A 45 16.21 0.28 8.46
CA SER A 45 15.90 1.61 9.01
C SER A 45 14.49 1.76 9.62
N GLY A 46 13.61 0.76 9.52
CA GLY A 46 12.25 0.82 10.04
C GLY A 46 11.14 0.95 8.96
N LYS A 47 11.48 0.99 7.65
CA LYS A 47 10.50 1.14 6.55
C LYS A 47 9.38 0.12 6.59
N SER A 48 9.69 -1.17 6.67
CA SER A 48 8.68 -2.24 6.72
C SER A 48 7.83 -2.18 7.98
N THR A 49 8.41 -1.76 9.11
CA THR A 49 7.67 -1.51 10.35
C THR A 49 6.68 -0.36 10.17
N LEU A 50 7.13 0.75 9.56
CA LEU A 50 6.27 1.89 9.27
C LEU A 50 5.13 1.49 8.32
N LEU A 51 5.42 0.75 7.25
CA LEU A 51 4.40 0.22 6.33
C LEU A 51 3.39 -0.66 7.05
N ASN A 52 3.84 -1.55 7.94
CA ASN A 52 2.96 -2.42 8.72
C ASN A 52 2.04 -1.62 9.66
N VAL A 53 2.56 -0.55 10.28
CA VAL A 53 1.75 0.34 11.11
C VAL A 53 0.74 1.09 10.24
N LEU A 54 1.18 1.73 9.15
CA LEU A 54 0.29 2.43 8.20
C LEU A 54 -0.77 1.50 7.63
N GLY A 55 -0.40 0.26 7.35
CA GLY A 55 -1.26 -0.78 6.82
C GLY A 55 -2.18 -1.44 7.84
N LEU A 56 -2.19 -1.00 9.10
CA LEU A 56 -2.94 -1.63 10.18
C LEU A 56 -2.65 -3.13 10.36
N LEU A 57 -1.45 -3.58 9.96
CA LEU A 57 -0.95 -4.94 10.15
C LEU A 57 -0.28 -5.09 11.51
N ASP A 58 0.32 -4.01 12.00
CA ASP A 58 0.92 -3.92 13.33
C ASP A 58 0.36 -2.73 14.12
N ARG A 59 0.64 -2.66 15.43
CA ARG A 59 0.20 -1.58 16.31
C ARG A 59 1.40 -0.77 16.77
N PRO A 60 1.32 0.56 16.84
CA PRO A 60 2.32 1.32 17.55
C PRO A 60 2.34 0.95 19.03
N THR A 61 3.51 1.04 19.67
CA THR A 61 3.68 0.87 21.11
C THR A 61 3.18 2.11 21.86
N SER A 62 3.34 3.29 21.25
CA SER A 62 2.84 4.57 21.75
C SER A 62 2.63 5.56 20.60
N GLY A 63 2.02 6.70 20.89
CA GLY A 63 1.62 7.69 19.90
C GLY A 63 0.22 7.45 19.36
N SER A 64 -0.17 8.20 18.35
CA SER A 64 -1.50 8.16 17.73
C SER A 64 -1.38 7.96 16.23
N TYR A 65 -2.29 7.17 15.65
CA TYR A 65 -2.46 7.02 14.21
C TYR A 65 -3.91 7.16 13.81
N ARG A 66 -4.21 8.18 12.99
CA ARG A 66 -5.51 8.35 12.35
C ARG A 66 -5.43 8.03 10.87
N LEU A 67 -6.38 7.22 10.39
CA LEU A 67 -6.60 6.92 8.98
C LEU A 67 -7.98 7.48 8.58
N ASP A 68 -8.02 8.39 7.60
CA ASP A 68 -9.24 9.12 7.22
C ASP A 68 -9.96 9.73 8.46
N GLY A 69 -9.20 10.32 9.39
CA GLY A 69 -9.70 10.90 10.63
C GLY A 69 -10.11 9.88 11.72
N ILE A 70 -10.07 8.57 11.43
CA ILE A 70 -10.45 7.50 12.38
C ILE A 70 -9.23 7.12 13.23
N GLU A 71 -9.31 7.29 14.55
CA GLU A 71 -8.26 6.85 15.48
C GLU A 71 -8.16 5.31 15.48
N THR A 72 -6.97 4.79 15.14
CA THR A 72 -6.79 3.35 14.87
C THR A 72 -6.21 2.58 16.05
N THR A 73 -5.50 3.25 16.95
CA THR A 73 -4.75 2.60 18.06
C THR A 73 -5.67 1.93 19.06
N ALA A 74 -6.85 2.50 19.30
CA ALA A 74 -7.87 1.98 20.23
C ALA A 74 -8.82 0.95 19.58
N LEU A 75 -8.77 0.74 18.25
CA LEU A 75 -9.67 -0.18 17.58
C LEU A 75 -9.38 -1.64 17.95
N ARG A 76 -10.43 -2.44 18.12
CA ARG A 76 -10.35 -3.91 18.22
C ARG A 76 -9.96 -4.50 16.88
N ASP A 77 -9.36 -5.70 16.89
CA ASP A 77 -8.80 -6.33 15.67
C ASP A 77 -9.82 -6.51 14.53
N GLY A 78 -11.08 -6.86 14.85
CA GLY A 78 -12.13 -6.96 13.83
C GLY A 78 -12.45 -5.61 13.16
N ALA A 79 -12.47 -4.51 13.90
CA ALA A 79 -12.69 -3.17 13.37
C ALA A 79 -11.49 -2.70 12.52
N ARG A 80 -10.25 -3.00 12.98
CA ARG A 80 -9.02 -2.73 12.21
C ARG A 80 -9.00 -3.50 10.90
N THR A 81 -9.36 -4.79 10.93
CA THR A 81 -9.40 -5.63 9.73
C THR A 81 -10.42 -5.11 8.71
N ARG A 82 -11.60 -4.68 9.17
CA ARG A 82 -12.61 -4.06 8.31
C ARG A 82 -12.10 -2.75 7.73
N LEU A 83 -11.57 -1.84 8.58
CA LEU A 83 -11.04 -0.54 8.14
C LEU A 83 -9.92 -0.71 7.10
N ARG A 84 -8.99 -1.65 7.34
CA ARG A 84 -7.96 -2.02 6.36
C ARG A 84 -8.56 -2.48 5.04
N GLY A 85 -9.53 -3.40 5.08
CA GLY A 85 -10.19 -3.93 3.87
C GLY A 85 -10.98 -2.89 3.09
N ASP A 86 -11.48 -1.85 3.76
CA ASP A 86 -12.30 -0.80 3.14
C ASP A 86 -11.46 0.39 2.65
N ARG A 87 -10.30 0.67 3.27
CA ARG A 87 -9.55 1.91 3.06
C ARG A 87 -8.16 1.74 2.47
N ILE A 88 -7.57 0.55 2.56
CA ILE A 88 -6.17 0.34 2.19
C ILE A 88 -6.05 -0.71 1.10
N GLY A 89 -5.43 -0.33 -0.02
CA GLY A 89 -4.92 -1.24 -1.02
C GLY A 89 -3.43 -1.52 -0.79
N PHE A 90 -3.01 -2.77 -0.98
CA PHE A 90 -1.60 -3.16 -0.85
C PHE A 90 -1.04 -3.68 -2.16
N VAL A 91 0.16 -3.19 -2.51
CA VAL A 91 0.97 -3.67 -3.62
C VAL A 91 2.34 -4.05 -3.08
N PHE A 92 2.76 -5.30 -3.30
CA PHE A 92 4.04 -5.84 -2.82
C PHE A 92 4.96 -6.21 -3.97
N GLN A 93 6.26 -6.22 -3.73
CA GLN A 93 7.28 -6.68 -4.67
C GLN A 93 7.01 -8.11 -5.17
N SER A 94 6.59 -9.02 -4.30
CA SER A 94 6.36 -10.44 -4.61
C SER A 94 4.95 -10.74 -5.13
N PHE A 95 4.16 -9.75 -5.55
CA PHE A 95 2.79 -9.85 -6.08
C PHE A 95 1.77 -10.50 -5.14
N HIS A 96 2.13 -11.55 -4.42
CA HIS A 96 1.28 -12.35 -3.52
C HIS A 96 -0.04 -12.78 -4.18
N LEU A 97 0.03 -13.28 -5.41
CA LEU A 97 -1.08 -13.91 -6.10
C LEU A 97 -1.16 -15.40 -5.73
N LEU A 98 -2.36 -15.90 -5.49
CA LEU A 98 -2.61 -17.32 -5.25
C LEU A 98 -2.48 -18.09 -6.56
N ALA A 99 -1.47 -18.94 -6.70
CA ALA A 99 -1.10 -19.61 -7.95
C ALA A 99 -2.21 -20.51 -8.52
N HIS A 100 -3.07 -21.08 -7.65
CA HIS A 100 -4.16 -21.97 -8.03
C HIS A 100 -5.51 -21.27 -8.23
N ARG A 101 -5.53 -19.93 -8.21
CA ARG A 101 -6.70 -19.10 -8.49
C ARG A 101 -6.47 -18.28 -9.76
N SER A 102 -7.52 -18.12 -10.54
CA SER A 102 -7.47 -17.23 -11.71
C SER A 102 -7.21 -15.78 -11.32
N VAL A 103 -6.82 -14.96 -12.28
CA VAL A 103 -6.57 -13.52 -12.08
C VAL A 103 -7.79 -12.83 -11.47
N VAL A 104 -9.00 -13.06 -12.03
CA VAL A 104 -10.22 -12.45 -11.49
C VAL A 104 -10.52 -12.95 -10.06
N GLU A 105 -10.30 -14.22 -9.76
CA GLU A 105 -10.48 -14.74 -8.40
C GLU A 105 -9.48 -14.12 -7.42
N ASN A 106 -8.22 -13.91 -7.82
CA ASN A 106 -7.23 -13.19 -7.02
C ASN A 106 -7.65 -11.76 -6.71
N VAL A 107 -8.21 -11.05 -7.69
CA VAL A 107 -8.73 -9.69 -7.48
C VAL A 107 -9.92 -9.70 -6.53
N MET A 108 -10.85 -10.63 -6.68
CA MET A 108 -12.02 -10.77 -5.80
C MET A 108 -11.69 -10.99 -4.32
N LEU A 109 -10.46 -11.43 -3.99
CA LEU A 109 -10.02 -11.62 -2.58
C LEU A 109 -10.03 -10.30 -1.79
N ALA A 110 -9.82 -9.16 -2.44
CA ALA A 110 -9.78 -7.85 -1.80
C ALA A 110 -11.04 -7.54 -0.96
N GLU A 111 -12.20 -7.99 -1.41
CA GLU A 111 -13.47 -7.69 -0.73
C GLU A 111 -13.95 -8.81 0.22
N ILE A 112 -13.09 -9.74 0.62
CA ILE A 112 -13.52 -10.83 1.52
C ILE A 112 -13.80 -10.30 2.93
N TYR A 113 -12.98 -9.36 3.41
CA TYR A 113 -13.00 -8.84 4.77
C TYR A 113 -13.54 -7.42 4.89
N GLY A 114 -13.80 -6.74 3.77
CA GLY A 114 -14.40 -5.41 3.72
C GLY A 114 -15.92 -5.43 3.84
N GLY A 115 -16.53 -4.23 3.97
CA GLY A 115 -17.98 -4.03 4.04
C GLY A 115 -18.74 -4.21 2.73
N HIS A 116 -18.07 -4.63 1.66
CA HIS A 116 -18.63 -4.71 0.31
C HIS A 116 -19.62 -5.88 0.13
N PRO A 117 -20.76 -5.67 -0.56
CA PRO A 117 -21.73 -6.72 -0.81
C PRO A 117 -21.14 -7.81 -1.74
N ARG A 118 -21.47 -9.08 -1.46
CA ARG A 118 -21.03 -10.20 -2.30
C ARG A 118 -21.60 -10.12 -3.72
N LYS A 119 -22.82 -9.58 -3.87
CA LYS A 119 -23.46 -9.35 -5.17
C LYS A 119 -22.66 -8.34 -5.98
N GLY A 120 -22.38 -8.63 -7.24
CA GLY A 120 -21.61 -7.75 -8.13
C GLY A 120 -20.09 -7.78 -7.90
N ARG A 121 -19.55 -8.66 -7.00
CA ARG A 121 -18.11 -8.73 -6.74
C ARG A 121 -17.29 -9.06 -7.98
N ARG A 122 -17.79 -9.99 -8.81
CA ARG A 122 -17.08 -10.36 -10.04
C ARG A 122 -17.04 -9.20 -11.04
N GLU A 123 -18.13 -8.47 -11.20
CA GLU A 123 -18.23 -7.31 -12.07
C GLU A 123 -17.26 -6.20 -11.64
N ARG A 124 -17.19 -5.91 -10.34
CA ARG A 124 -16.19 -4.96 -9.81
C ARG A 124 -14.76 -5.42 -10.04
N ALA A 125 -14.47 -6.72 -9.91
CA ALA A 125 -13.15 -7.28 -10.20
C ALA A 125 -12.80 -7.15 -11.70
N LEU A 126 -13.76 -7.35 -12.59
CA LEU A 126 -13.57 -7.15 -14.02
C LEU A 126 -13.29 -5.68 -14.36
N THR A 127 -14.02 -4.75 -13.73
CA THR A 127 -13.76 -3.31 -13.87
C THR A 127 -12.36 -2.94 -13.38
N ALA A 128 -11.93 -3.49 -12.22
CA ALA A 128 -10.58 -3.25 -11.72
C ALA A 128 -9.49 -3.80 -12.64
N LEU A 129 -9.72 -4.96 -13.27
CA LEU A 129 -8.79 -5.56 -14.25
C LEU A 129 -8.75 -4.76 -15.56
N ASP A 130 -9.87 -4.19 -15.99
CA ASP A 130 -9.94 -3.34 -17.16
C ASP A 130 -9.09 -2.07 -16.96
N ARG A 131 -9.18 -1.42 -15.79
CA ARG A 131 -8.38 -0.24 -15.44
C ARG A 131 -6.87 -0.45 -15.54
N VAL A 132 -6.40 -1.68 -15.37
CA VAL A 132 -4.96 -2.02 -15.47
C VAL A 132 -4.62 -2.73 -16.78
N GLY A 133 -5.53 -2.76 -17.77
CA GLY A 133 -5.32 -3.34 -19.10
C GLY A 133 -5.23 -4.87 -19.10
N LEU A 134 -5.92 -5.57 -18.18
CA LEU A 134 -5.89 -7.04 -18.07
C LEU A 134 -7.22 -7.74 -18.39
N SER A 135 -8.14 -7.08 -19.07
CA SER A 135 -9.43 -7.65 -19.49
C SER A 135 -9.28 -8.95 -20.29
N HIS A 136 -8.20 -9.10 -21.04
CA HIS A 136 -7.90 -10.29 -21.85
C HIS A 136 -7.25 -11.44 -21.06
N ARG A 137 -6.95 -11.25 -19.76
CA ARG A 137 -6.26 -12.22 -18.88
C ARG A 137 -7.11 -12.71 -17.71
N VAL A 138 -8.37 -12.35 -17.62
CA VAL A 138 -9.23 -12.57 -16.44
C VAL A 138 -9.29 -14.02 -15.93
N ASN A 139 -9.25 -15.00 -16.83
CA ASN A 139 -9.33 -16.42 -16.50
C ASN A 139 -7.96 -17.13 -16.46
N PHE A 140 -6.87 -16.41 -16.67
CA PHE A 140 -5.53 -16.99 -16.63
C PHE A 140 -5.08 -17.26 -15.18
N LEU A 141 -4.23 -18.25 -15.00
CA LEU A 141 -3.51 -18.48 -13.74
C LEU A 141 -2.28 -17.57 -13.68
N PRO A 142 -1.80 -17.19 -12.47
CA PRO A 142 -0.64 -16.31 -12.31
C PRO A 142 0.66 -16.80 -12.96
N ASP A 143 0.87 -18.10 -13.08
CA ASP A 143 2.03 -18.71 -13.72
C ASP A 143 2.09 -18.45 -15.24
N ARG A 144 0.95 -18.14 -15.85
CA ARG A 144 0.83 -17.80 -17.28
C ARG A 144 0.94 -16.31 -17.57
N LEU A 145 1.26 -15.50 -16.58
CA LEU A 145 1.42 -14.07 -16.68
C LEU A 145 2.91 -13.68 -16.67
N SER A 146 3.26 -12.64 -17.44
CA SER A 146 4.54 -11.96 -17.28
C SER A 146 4.66 -11.27 -15.91
N GLY A 147 5.87 -10.85 -15.51
CA GLY A 147 6.09 -10.11 -14.27
C GLY A 147 5.23 -8.84 -14.19
N GLY A 148 5.20 -8.04 -15.27
CA GLY A 148 4.39 -6.84 -15.34
C GLY A 148 2.88 -7.12 -15.30
N GLU A 149 2.40 -8.21 -15.94
CA GLU A 149 0.98 -8.60 -15.85
C GLU A 149 0.62 -9.05 -14.42
N ARG A 150 1.52 -9.78 -13.73
CA ARG A 150 1.32 -10.15 -12.31
C ARG A 150 1.24 -8.92 -11.41
N GLN A 151 2.11 -7.94 -11.63
CA GLN A 151 2.08 -6.69 -10.87
C GLN A 151 0.78 -5.92 -11.11
N ARG A 152 0.35 -5.77 -12.37
CA ARG A 152 -0.93 -5.13 -12.67
C ARG A 152 -2.12 -5.88 -12.09
N ALA A 153 -2.09 -7.23 -12.05
CA ALA A 153 -3.13 -8.01 -11.37
C ALA A 153 -3.15 -7.75 -9.85
N ALA A 154 -1.98 -7.62 -9.21
CA ALA A 154 -1.87 -7.23 -7.81
C ALA A 154 -2.39 -5.79 -7.57
N MET A 155 -2.13 -4.87 -8.50
CA MET A 155 -2.70 -3.51 -8.45
C MET A 155 -4.22 -3.52 -8.62
N ALA A 156 -4.78 -4.28 -9.58
CA ALA A 156 -6.22 -4.42 -9.72
C ALA A 156 -6.86 -4.93 -8.41
N ARG A 157 -6.23 -5.91 -7.75
CA ARG A 157 -6.67 -6.39 -6.43
C ARG A 157 -6.65 -5.27 -5.39
N ALA A 158 -5.57 -4.48 -5.35
CA ALA A 158 -5.45 -3.38 -4.40
C ALA A 158 -6.49 -2.29 -4.61
N LEU A 159 -6.90 -2.05 -5.87
CA LEU A 159 -7.83 -0.97 -6.25
C LEU A 159 -9.30 -1.38 -6.21
N MET A 160 -9.62 -2.68 -6.15
CA MET A 160 -10.98 -3.21 -6.30
C MET A 160 -11.98 -2.63 -5.31
N GLY A 161 -11.57 -2.44 -4.05
CA GLY A 161 -12.42 -1.90 -2.98
C GLY A 161 -12.61 -0.38 -3.01
N GLY A 162 -11.99 0.35 -3.94
CA GLY A 162 -11.99 1.81 -3.94
C GLY A 162 -11.29 2.40 -2.73
N PRO A 163 -10.05 1.98 -2.42
CA PRO A 163 -9.35 2.44 -1.23
C PRO A 163 -9.07 3.94 -1.27
N SER A 164 -8.93 4.57 -0.10
CA SER A 164 -8.44 5.95 0.02
C SER A 164 -6.91 6.04 0.03
N LEU A 165 -6.25 4.92 0.32
CA LEU A 165 -4.80 4.82 0.46
C LEU A 165 -4.27 3.58 -0.27
N LEU A 166 -3.27 3.75 -1.13
CA LEU A 166 -2.49 2.68 -1.72
C LEU A 166 -1.11 2.63 -1.05
N LEU A 167 -0.80 1.51 -0.39
CA LEU A 167 0.51 1.24 0.21
C LEU A 167 1.29 0.30 -0.68
N CYS A 168 2.49 0.72 -1.12
CA CYS A 168 3.33 -0.03 -2.02
C CYS A 168 4.68 -0.33 -1.36
N ASP A 169 5.07 -1.60 -1.33
CA ASP A 169 6.37 -2.07 -0.84
C ASP A 169 7.19 -2.57 -2.03
N GLU A 170 8.20 -1.79 -2.44
CA GLU A 170 9.10 -2.07 -3.58
C GLU A 170 8.33 -2.53 -4.84
N PRO A 171 7.34 -1.76 -5.33
CA PRO A 171 6.37 -2.23 -6.32
C PRO A 171 6.96 -2.58 -7.68
N THR A 172 8.19 -2.19 -7.96
CA THR A 172 8.91 -2.37 -9.23
C THR A 172 10.10 -3.31 -9.14
N GLY A 173 10.51 -3.70 -7.92
CA GLY A 173 11.76 -4.40 -7.67
C GLY A 173 11.93 -5.78 -8.36
N ASN A 174 10.86 -6.35 -8.93
CA ASN A 174 10.89 -7.60 -9.71
C ASN A 174 10.51 -7.38 -11.19
N LEU A 175 10.57 -6.15 -11.69
CA LEU A 175 10.17 -5.79 -13.05
C LEU A 175 11.38 -5.35 -13.88
N ASP A 176 11.28 -5.54 -15.19
CA ASP A 176 12.17 -4.88 -16.15
C ASP A 176 11.80 -3.40 -16.33
N SER A 177 12.68 -2.61 -16.92
CA SER A 177 12.53 -1.15 -17.08
C SER A 177 11.22 -0.76 -17.82
N ARG A 178 10.78 -1.55 -18.82
CA ARG A 178 9.57 -1.26 -19.57
C ARG A 178 8.31 -1.45 -18.70
N ASN A 179 8.27 -2.54 -17.92
CA ASN A 179 7.16 -2.80 -17.02
C ASN A 179 7.18 -1.85 -15.81
N THR A 180 8.36 -1.44 -15.34
CA THR A 180 8.53 -0.38 -14.34
C THR A 180 7.87 0.91 -14.79
N GLY A 181 8.21 1.42 -15.98
CA GLY A 181 7.59 2.63 -16.53
C GLY A 181 6.05 2.54 -16.56
N ALA A 182 5.50 1.43 -17.08
CA ALA A 182 4.05 1.24 -17.15
C ALA A 182 3.36 1.22 -15.78
N VAL A 183 4.02 0.71 -14.73
CA VAL A 183 3.50 0.74 -13.35
C VAL A 183 3.54 2.15 -12.78
N LEU A 184 4.62 2.89 -13.04
CA LEU A 184 4.75 4.28 -12.57
C LEU A 184 3.75 5.21 -13.27
N ASP A 185 3.53 5.05 -14.57
CA ASP A 185 2.51 5.81 -15.30
C ASP A 185 1.10 5.54 -14.74
N LEU A 186 0.80 4.28 -14.38
CA LEU A 186 -0.46 3.95 -13.72
C LEU A 186 -0.58 4.59 -12.33
N PHE A 187 0.51 4.72 -11.56
CA PHE A 187 0.48 5.46 -10.28
C PHE A 187 0.18 6.94 -10.50
N ASP A 188 0.77 7.57 -11.52
CA ASP A 188 0.49 8.97 -11.85
C ASP A 188 -0.99 9.17 -12.23
N GLU A 189 -1.56 8.30 -13.07
CA GLU A 189 -2.99 8.32 -13.41
C GLU A 189 -3.90 8.17 -12.18
N LEU A 190 -3.56 7.24 -11.27
CA LEU A 190 -4.34 7.01 -10.06
C LEU A 190 -4.28 8.21 -9.10
N ARG A 191 -3.10 8.85 -8.99
CA ARG A 191 -2.93 10.07 -8.21
C ARG A 191 -3.77 11.22 -8.79
N GLU A 192 -3.77 11.41 -10.11
CA GLU A 192 -4.60 12.41 -10.78
C GLU A 192 -6.10 12.19 -10.53
N GLN A 193 -6.52 10.95 -10.33
CA GLN A 193 -7.88 10.58 -9.91
C GLN A 193 -8.14 10.82 -8.40
N GLY A 194 -7.17 11.34 -7.66
CA GLY A 194 -7.28 11.66 -6.23
C GLY A 194 -6.93 10.54 -5.27
N LEU A 195 -6.35 9.42 -5.74
CA LEU A 195 -5.87 8.35 -4.86
C LEU A 195 -4.60 8.80 -4.12
N THR A 196 -4.56 8.58 -2.81
CA THR A 196 -3.35 8.81 -2.02
C THR A 196 -2.44 7.60 -2.13
N ILE A 197 -1.16 7.83 -2.44
CA ILE A 197 -0.17 6.76 -2.67
C ILE A 197 1.02 6.95 -1.72
N VAL A 198 1.38 5.89 -1.01
CA VAL A 198 2.61 5.83 -0.22
C VAL A 198 3.45 4.66 -0.73
N VAL A 199 4.62 4.95 -1.24
CA VAL A 199 5.55 3.94 -1.75
C VAL A 199 6.80 3.86 -0.88
N ILE A 200 7.16 2.66 -0.48
CA ILE A 200 8.46 2.37 0.10
C ILE A 200 9.36 1.85 -1.01
N THR A 201 10.51 2.49 -1.21
CA THR A 201 11.44 2.08 -2.24
C THR A 201 12.87 2.56 -1.95
N HIS A 202 13.84 1.83 -2.47
CA HIS A 202 15.22 2.28 -2.59
C HIS A 202 15.57 2.69 -4.04
N GLU A 203 14.64 2.49 -4.99
CA GLU A 203 14.83 2.84 -6.38
C GLU A 203 14.63 4.34 -6.60
N ARG A 204 15.65 4.98 -7.20
CA ARG A 204 15.61 6.42 -7.44
C ARG A 204 14.51 6.79 -8.45
N GLU A 205 14.30 5.99 -9.48
CA GLU A 205 13.29 6.22 -10.51
C GLU A 205 11.88 6.31 -9.89
N VAL A 206 11.54 5.38 -8.98
CA VAL A 206 10.27 5.37 -8.27
C VAL A 206 10.14 6.57 -7.34
N SER A 207 11.17 6.85 -6.54
CA SER A 207 11.13 7.94 -5.56
C SER A 207 11.08 9.33 -6.18
N THR A 208 11.60 9.53 -7.40
CA THR A 208 11.54 10.83 -8.10
C THR A 208 10.19 11.12 -8.73
N ARG A 209 9.33 10.12 -8.95
CA ARG A 209 7.94 10.32 -9.40
C ARG A 209 7.03 10.86 -8.29
N ALA A 210 7.38 10.59 -7.03
CA ALA A 210 6.62 11.08 -5.89
C ALA A 210 6.73 12.60 -5.75
N GLY A 211 5.60 13.23 -5.43
CA GLY A 211 5.54 14.69 -5.18
C GLY A 211 6.20 15.10 -3.85
N ARG A 212 6.36 14.15 -2.91
CA ARG A 212 7.04 14.33 -1.63
C ARG A 212 7.91 13.14 -1.31
N ARG A 213 9.05 13.40 -0.65
CA ARG A 213 9.94 12.35 -0.18
C ARG A 213 10.25 12.53 1.29
N VAL A 214 10.25 11.42 2.01
CA VAL A 214 10.71 11.36 3.40
C VAL A 214 11.75 10.25 3.53
N LYS A 215 12.76 10.50 4.34
CA LYS A 215 13.80 9.52 4.65
C LYS A 215 13.61 8.98 6.06
N ILE A 216 13.68 7.67 6.20
CA ILE A 216 13.72 7.02 7.50
C ILE A 216 15.12 6.46 7.73
N THR A 217 15.71 6.80 8.90
CA THR A 217 17.01 6.31 9.33
C THR A 217 16.91 6.00 10.84
N ASP A 218 17.26 4.77 11.21
CA ASP A 218 17.22 4.29 12.61
C ASP A 218 15.88 4.59 13.32
N GLY A 219 14.78 4.37 12.60
CA GLY A 219 13.43 4.57 13.12
C GLY A 219 12.95 6.03 13.16
N VAL A 220 13.78 6.99 12.77
CA VAL A 220 13.44 8.43 12.75
C VAL A 220 13.15 8.87 11.32
N LEU A 221 12.08 9.66 11.14
CA LEU A 221 11.63 10.14 9.84
C LEU A 221 12.00 11.61 9.68
N VAL A 222 12.57 11.94 8.51
CA VAL A 222 12.95 13.31 8.15
C VAL A 222 12.45 13.60 6.73
N GLU A 223 11.82 14.74 6.52
CA GLU A 223 11.41 15.17 5.19
C GLU A 223 12.63 15.54 4.34
N GLU A 224 12.72 15.02 3.11
CA GLU A 224 13.77 15.41 2.16
C GLU A 224 13.24 16.56 1.29
N ALA A 225 14.02 17.63 1.21
CA ALA A 225 13.72 18.81 0.40
C ALA A 225 13.83 18.49 -1.10
#